data_309d1e9c9ea49e3730ee6fb667315cfb
#
_entry.id   309d1e9c9ea49e3730ee6fb667315cfb
#
_cell.length_a   1.000
_cell.length_b   1.000
_cell.length_c   1.000
_cell.angle_alpha   90.00
_cell.angle_beta   90.00
_cell.angle_gamma   90.00
#
_symmetry.space_group_name_H-M   'P 1'
#
loop_
_entity.id
_entity.type
_entity.pdbx_description
1 polymer ?
#
loop_
_entity_poly.entity_id
_entity_poly.type
_entity_poly.pdbx_seq_one_letter_code
_entity_poly.pdbx_strand_id
1 'polypeptide(L)'
;MCLKKFFLNTVSFINTDAIKTVLDIGCGPGHLVVKLLELEKDVTALDIAPNMLSITQARVDSMTFSSNFETILADYSAHEFDKTFDAISVMGFFDYVQDPVAVLQKLISDANKEIYISIPGDKGFLAWQRRVRYKQRNCPLYLYSRDSLVQHLQDAGCYEMTEIIDTERGFYIIIRK
;
A
#
# COMPACT_ATOMS: atom_id res chain seq x y z
N MET A 1 15.24 -9.64 -1.49
CA MET A 1 15.85 -8.41 -0.93
C MET A 1 15.03 -7.14 -1.22
N CYS A 2 14.12 -7.08 -2.16
CA CYS A 2 13.47 -5.86 -2.64
C CYS A 2 12.24 -5.38 -1.85
N LEU A 3 11.30 -6.26 -1.44
CA LEU A 3 10.15 -5.86 -0.59
C LEU A 3 10.63 -5.28 0.75
N LYS A 4 11.72 -5.81 1.29
CA LYS A 4 12.34 -5.32 2.52
C LYS A 4 12.87 -3.88 2.38
N LYS A 5 13.33 -3.50 1.19
CA LYS A 5 13.83 -2.14 0.92
C LYS A 5 12.68 -1.13 0.83
N PHE A 6 11.56 -1.48 0.17
CA PHE A 6 10.36 -0.62 0.13
C PHE A 6 9.74 -0.45 1.50
N PHE A 7 9.61 -1.54 2.22
CA PHE A 7 9.16 -1.54 3.59
C PHE A 7 10.00 -0.59 4.48
N LEU A 8 11.34 -0.70 4.42
CA LEU A 8 12.24 0.16 5.19
C LEU A 8 12.16 1.63 4.74
N ASN A 9 12.02 1.89 3.44
CA ASN A 9 11.84 3.24 2.93
C ASN A 9 10.52 3.84 3.42
N THR A 10 9.40 3.12 3.32
CA THR A 10 8.09 3.57 3.80
C THR A 10 8.14 3.90 5.29
N VAL A 11 8.73 3.02 6.10
CA VAL A 11 8.92 3.25 7.55
C VAL A 11 9.75 4.51 7.80
N SER A 12 10.83 4.72 7.04
CA SER A 12 11.70 5.89 7.17
C SER A 12 10.99 7.20 6.78
N PHE A 13 10.17 7.20 5.72
CA PHE A 13 9.42 8.38 5.29
C PHE A 13 8.30 8.74 6.26
N ILE A 14 7.59 7.74 6.79
CA ILE A 14 6.51 7.95 7.77
C ILE A 14 7.04 8.37 9.15
N ASN A 15 8.32 8.12 9.44
CA ASN A 15 8.94 8.47 10.72
C ASN A 15 9.22 9.97 10.86
N THR A 16 8.17 10.78 10.81
CA THR A 16 8.20 12.22 10.99
C THR A 16 7.10 12.65 11.96
N ASP A 17 7.27 13.77 12.64
CA ASP A 17 6.24 14.32 13.53
C ASP A 17 5.00 14.81 12.79
N ALA A 18 5.13 15.05 11.50
CA ALA A 18 4.03 15.48 10.64
C ALA A 18 2.99 14.38 10.38
N ILE A 19 3.40 13.10 10.44
CA ILE A 19 2.53 11.95 10.22
C ILE A 19 2.12 11.38 11.58
N LYS A 20 0.82 11.34 11.86
CA LYS A 20 0.25 10.77 13.10
C LYS A 20 -0.61 9.55 12.81
N THR A 21 -1.48 9.65 11.82
CA THR A 21 -2.43 8.59 11.46
C THR A 21 -2.03 7.92 10.14
N VAL A 22 -2.04 6.59 10.10
CA VAL A 22 -1.62 5.81 8.92
C VAL A 22 -2.66 4.74 8.61
N LEU A 23 -3.07 4.68 7.35
CA LEU A 23 -3.85 3.57 6.79
C LEU A 23 -2.92 2.62 6.04
N ASP A 24 -2.91 1.34 6.40
CA ASP A 24 -2.16 0.28 5.69
C ASP A 24 -3.15 -0.61 4.91
N ILE A 25 -3.20 -0.43 3.60
CA ILE A 25 -4.12 -1.13 2.70
C ILE A 25 -3.50 -2.42 2.19
N GLY A 26 -4.22 -3.53 2.39
CA GLY A 26 -3.68 -4.87 2.13
C GLY A 26 -2.57 -5.20 3.12
N CYS A 27 -2.82 -4.96 4.41
CA CYS A 27 -1.82 -5.06 5.49
C CYS A 27 -1.19 -6.45 5.63
N GLY A 28 -1.83 -7.49 5.04
CA GLY A 28 -1.36 -8.86 5.10
C GLY A 28 -1.16 -9.31 6.55
N PRO A 29 -0.02 -9.94 6.88
CA PRO A 29 0.26 -10.40 8.24
C PRO A 29 0.79 -9.30 9.19
N GLY A 30 0.61 -8.01 8.88
CA GLY A 30 0.84 -6.88 9.76
C GLY A 30 2.32 -6.53 10.04
N HIS A 31 3.24 -6.86 9.13
CA HIS A 31 4.66 -6.51 9.34
C HIS A 31 4.91 -5.00 9.38
N LEU A 32 4.22 -4.24 8.50
CA LEU A 32 4.33 -2.79 8.48
C LEU A 32 3.58 -2.18 9.67
N VAL A 33 2.39 -2.69 9.97
CA VAL A 33 1.57 -2.28 11.13
C VAL A 33 2.40 -2.23 12.40
N VAL A 34 3.10 -3.31 12.75
CA VAL A 34 3.95 -3.36 13.95
C VAL A 34 5.03 -2.26 13.93
N LYS A 35 5.69 -2.05 12.78
CA LYS A 35 6.72 -1.02 12.68
C LYS A 35 6.17 0.41 12.82
N LEU A 36 4.95 0.64 12.33
CA LEU A 36 4.29 1.93 12.49
C LEU A 36 3.87 2.19 13.95
N LEU A 37 3.38 1.15 14.63
CA LEU A 37 3.06 1.22 16.06
C LEU A 37 4.31 1.43 16.94
N GLU A 38 5.45 0.81 16.58
CA GLU A 38 6.76 1.07 17.21
C GLU A 38 7.22 2.54 17.03
N LEU A 39 6.75 3.22 15.98
CA LEU A 39 6.99 4.65 15.73
C LEU A 39 5.89 5.54 16.31
N GLU A 40 5.08 5.01 17.22
CA GLU A 40 3.99 5.73 17.89
C GLU A 40 2.97 6.35 16.93
N LYS A 41 2.69 5.68 15.77
CA LYS A 41 1.65 6.07 14.83
C LYS A 41 0.34 5.36 15.16
N ASP A 42 -0.78 6.08 15.07
CA ASP A 42 -2.10 5.48 15.09
C ASP A 42 -2.35 4.77 13.75
N VAL A 43 -2.63 3.47 13.79
CA VAL A 43 -2.66 2.63 12.59
C VAL A 43 -4.04 2.01 12.38
N THR A 44 -4.60 2.25 11.22
CA THR A 44 -5.76 1.51 10.69
C THR A 44 -5.24 0.49 9.66
N ALA A 45 -5.43 -0.80 9.93
CA ALA A 45 -5.04 -1.88 9.03
C ALA A 45 -6.26 -2.43 8.30
N LEU A 46 -6.26 -2.36 6.97
CA LEU A 46 -7.33 -2.87 6.13
C LEU A 46 -6.85 -4.06 5.29
N ASP A 47 -7.62 -5.14 5.28
CA ASP A 47 -7.41 -6.28 4.38
C ASP A 47 -8.74 -6.95 4.04
N ILE A 48 -8.83 -7.55 2.85
CA ILE A 48 -10.01 -8.32 2.42
C ILE A 48 -10.00 -9.74 2.99
N ALA A 49 -8.84 -10.22 3.43
CA ALA A 49 -8.66 -11.57 3.92
C ALA A 49 -8.75 -11.62 5.47
N PRO A 50 -9.80 -12.24 6.05
CA PRO A 50 -9.97 -12.28 7.50
C PRO A 50 -8.81 -12.99 8.21
N ASN A 51 -8.19 -13.97 7.57
CA ASN A 51 -7.03 -14.68 8.12
C ASN A 51 -5.82 -13.74 8.30
N MET A 52 -5.63 -12.79 7.39
CA MET A 52 -4.53 -11.82 7.48
C MET A 52 -4.75 -10.88 8.66
N LEU A 53 -5.97 -10.37 8.81
CA LEU A 53 -6.31 -9.53 9.96
C LEU A 53 -6.18 -10.26 11.29
N SER A 54 -6.58 -11.53 11.36
CA SER A 54 -6.39 -12.36 12.57
C SER A 54 -4.90 -12.51 12.93
N ILE A 55 -4.03 -12.73 11.94
CA ILE A 55 -2.59 -12.82 12.15
C ILE A 55 -2.03 -11.45 12.59
N THR A 56 -2.49 -10.37 11.97
CA THR A 56 -2.07 -9.01 12.32
C THR A 56 -2.48 -8.67 13.75
N GLN A 57 -3.73 -8.94 14.13
CA GLN A 57 -4.24 -8.74 15.49
C GLN A 57 -3.42 -9.52 16.51
N ALA A 58 -3.23 -10.84 16.31
CA ALA A 58 -2.44 -11.67 17.21
C ALA A 58 -0.99 -11.17 17.37
N ARG A 59 -0.40 -10.63 16.30
CA ARG A 59 0.95 -10.04 16.34
C ARG A 59 0.99 -8.75 17.16
N VAL A 60 0.00 -7.88 17.00
CA VAL A 60 -0.12 -6.65 17.78
C VAL A 60 -0.39 -6.97 19.25
N ASP A 61 -1.29 -7.91 19.55
CA ASP A 61 -1.63 -8.31 20.92
C ASP A 61 -0.45 -8.95 21.68
N SER A 62 0.52 -9.49 20.95
CA SER A 62 1.75 -10.04 21.55
C SER A 62 2.76 -8.99 22.01
N MET A 63 2.48 -7.70 21.78
CA MET A 63 3.34 -6.57 22.07
C MET A 63 2.54 -5.49 22.80
N THR A 64 3.25 -4.51 23.40
CA THR A 64 2.62 -3.38 24.07
C THR A 64 2.94 -2.11 23.30
N PHE A 65 1.91 -1.40 22.88
CA PHE A 65 2.00 -0.12 22.18
C PHE A 65 1.20 0.95 22.92
N SER A 66 1.65 2.21 22.78
CA SER A 66 0.93 3.39 23.30
C SER A 66 -0.08 3.97 22.31
N SER A 67 0.10 3.66 21.02
CA SER A 67 -0.69 4.18 19.90
C SER A 67 -1.98 3.38 19.68
N ASN A 68 -2.95 4.00 19.02
CA ASN A 68 -4.20 3.35 18.66
C ASN A 68 -4.00 2.39 17.46
N PHE A 69 -4.69 1.27 17.51
CA PHE A 69 -4.71 0.28 16.44
C PHE A 69 -6.13 -0.22 16.20
N GLU A 70 -6.54 -0.25 14.95
CA GLU A 70 -7.80 -0.82 14.53
C GLU A 70 -7.65 -1.66 13.25
N THR A 71 -8.52 -2.65 13.08
CA THR A 71 -8.57 -3.48 11.86
C THR A 71 -9.90 -3.31 11.15
N ILE A 72 -9.86 -3.28 9.81
CA ILE A 72 -11.04 -3.20 8.95
C ILE A 72 -11.02 -4.36 7.96
N LEU A 73 -12.04 -5.23 8.04
CA LEU A 73 -12.26 -6.30 7.05
C LEU A 73 -13.12 -5.75 5.92
N ALA A 74 -12.50 -5.33 4.84
CA ALA A 74 -13.19 -4.75 3.69
C ALA A 74 -12.37 -4.86 2.39
N ASP A 75 -13.08 -4.74 1.25
CA ASP A 75 -12.46 -4.35 -0.01
C ASP A 75 -12.28 -2.83 0.00
N TYR A 76 -11.04 -2.37 -0.10
CA TYR A 76 -10.71 -0.95 -0.11
C TYR A 76 -11.46 -0.17 -1.18
N SER A 77 -11.62 -0.76 -2.38
CA SER A 77 -12.28 -0.09 -3.51
C SER A 77 -13.75 0.23 -3.26
N ALA A 78 -14.40 -0.50 -2.36
CA ALA A 78 -15.81 -0.35 -2.01
C ALA A 78 -16.05 0.25 -0.62
N HIS A 79 -14.99 0.40 0.19
CA HIS A 79 -15.11 0.88 1.56
C HIS A 79 -14.98 2.41 1.63
N GLU A 80 -15.92 3.07 2.30
CA GLU A 80 -15.88 4.50 2.56
C GLU A 80 -15.43 4.77 4.00
N PHE A 81 -14.52 5.75 4.16
CA PHE A 81 -14.06 6.20 5.47
C PHE A 81 -14.79 7.49 5.87
N ASP A 82 -15.08 7.63 7.15
CA ASP A 82 -15.59 8.87 7.77
C ASP A 82 -14.48 9.84 8.20
N LYS A 83 -13.23 9.45 8.00
CA LYS A 83 -12.01 10.19 8.33
C LYS A 83 -10.97 10.07 7.22
N THR A 84 -10.02 10.96 7.22
CA THR A 84 -8.83 10.91 6.36
C THR A 84 -7.59 10.57 7.17
N PHE A 85 -6.51 10.15 6.49
CA PHE A 85 -5.26 9.69 7.12
C PHE A 85 -4.10 10.59 6.70
N ASP A 86 -3.17 10.87 7.62
CA ASP A 86 -1.97 11.64 7.30
C ASP A 86 -1.13 10.94 6.24
N ALA A 87 -0.99 9.62 6.33
CA ALA A 87 -0.34 8.82 5.32
C ALA A 87 -1.11 7.54 5.00
N ILE A 88 -0.98 7.07 3.75
CA ILE A 88 -1.52 5.79 3.30
C ILE A 88 -0.40 4.95 2.73
N SER A 89 -0.32 3.69 3.16
CA SER A 89 0.60 2.68 2.62
C SER A 89 -0.17 1.64 1.81
N VAL A 90 0.34 1.31 0.61
CA VAL A 90 -0.28 0.36 -0.33
C VAL A 90 0.79 -0.58 -0.88
N MET A 91 1.11 -1.63 -0.11
CA MET A 91 2.21 -2.54 -0.45
C MET A 91 1.72 -3.88 -0.96
N GLY A 92 1.92 -4.14 -2.28
CA GLY A 92 1.54 -5.43 -2.90
C GLY A 92 0.05 -5.59 -3.17
N PHE A 93 -0.69 -4.50 -3.22
CA PHE A 93 -2.12 -4.44 -3.50
C PHE A 93 -2.41 -4.24 -5.00
N PHE A 94 -1.59 -3.43 -5.70
CA PHE A 94 -1.82 -3.09 -7.12
C PHE A 94 -1.68 -4.28 -8.08
N ASP A 95 -1.15 -5.41 -7.66
CA ASP A 95 -1.18 -6.68 -8.41
C ASP A 95 -2.63 -7.11 -8.76
N TYR A 96 -3.62 -6.67 -7.96
CA TYR A 96 -5.03 -7.09 -8.04
C TYR A 96 -5.98 -5.99 -8.52
N VAL A 97 -5.49 -4.78 -8.74
CA VAL A 97 -6.32 -3.61 -9.09
C VAL A 97 -6.68 -3.61 -10.57
N GLN A 98 -7.98 -3.71 -10.88
CA GLN A 98 -8.50 -3.66 -12.24
C GLN A 98 -8.61 -2.23 -12.77
N ASP A 99 -9.04 -1.30 -11.92
CA ASP A 99 -9.18 0.14 -12.25
C ASP A 99 -8.20 0.96 -11.39
N PRO A 100 -6.95 1.15 -11.86
CA PRO A 100 -5.95 1.89 -11.13
C PRO A 100 -6.27 3.38 -10.99
N VAL A 101 -7.01 3.97 -11.94
CA VAL A 101 -7.37 5.40 -11.91
C VAL A 101 -8.35 5.67 -10.78
N ALA A 102 -9.42 4.90 -10.67
CA ALA A 102 -10.39 5.03 -9.59
C ALA A 102 -9.75 4.82 -8.22
N VAL A 103 -8.87 3.82 -8.09
CA VAL A 103 -8.15 3.57 -6.83
C VAL A 103 -7.20 4.72 -6.48
N LEU A 104 -6.46 5.27 -7.43
CA LEU A 104 -5.59 6.43 -7.21
C LEU A 104 -6.39 7.64 -6.76
N GLN A 105 -7.52 7.93 -7.40
CA GLN A 105 -8.40 9.05 -7.02
C GLN A 105 -8.93 8.87 -5.59
N LYS A 106 -9.35 7.65 -5.24
CA LYS A 106 -9.79 7.35 -3.88
C LYS A 106 -8.66 7.50 -2.85
N LEU A 107 -7.45 7.01 -3.16
CA LEU A 107 -6.28 7.21 -2.30
C LEU A 107 -5.99 8.69 -2.04
N ILE A 108 -6.10 9.52 -3.09
CA ILE A 108 -5.94 10.98 -2.96
C ILE A 108 -7.03 11.57 -2.07
N SER A 109 -8.28 11.11 -2.19
CA SER A 109 -9.38 11.57 -1.33
C SER A 109 -9.17 11.21 0.13
N ASP A 110 -8.74 9.98 0.41
CA ASP A 110 -8.60 9.44 1.76
C ASP A 110 -7.31 9.91 2.48
N ALA A 111 -6.29 10.40 1.74
CA ALA A 111 -5.04 10.90 2.31
C ALA A 111 -5.05 12.41 2.57
N ASN A 112 -4.44 12.84 3.67
CA ASN A 112 -4.20 14.26 3.96
C ASN A 112 -2.87 14.76 3.40
N LYS A 113 -1.79 13.94 3.45
CA LYS A 113 -0.42 14.41 3.15
C LYS A 113 0.31 13.51 2.18
N GLU A 114 0.49 12.23 2.48
CA GLU A 114 1.40 11.38 1.73
C GLU A 114 0.79 10.00 1.43
N ILE A 115 1.12 9.44 0.25
CA ILE A 115 0.71 8.09 -0.15
C ILE A 115 1.95 7.36 -0.67
N TYR A 116 2.14 6.13 -0.20
CA TYR A 116 3.26 5.26 -0.54
C TYR A 116 2.76 3.98 -1.21
N ILE A 117 3.11 3.77 -2.47
CA ILE A 117 2.58 2.66 -3.27
C ILE A 117 3.71 1.84 -3.87
N SER A 118 3.63 0.51 -3.76
CA SER A 118 4.44 -0.39 -4.58
C SER A 118 3.62 -0.92 -5.76
N ILE A 119 4.10 -0.69 -6.98
CA ILE A 119 3.43 -1.12 -8.21
C ILE A 119 4.27 -2.15 -8.94
N PRO A 120 3.69 -3.31 -9.35
CA PRO A 120 4.41 -4.35 -10.04
C PRO A 120 4.72 -3.96 -11.49
N GLY A 121 5.97 -4.07 -11.89
CA GLY A 121 6.39 -3.86 -13.28
C GLY A 121 6.05 -5.05 -14.19
N ASP A 122 5.93 -4.76 -15.49
CA ASP A 122 5.58 -5.74 -16.53
C ASP A 122 6.77 -6.47 -17.15
N LYS A 123 8.01 -6.04 -16.85
CA LYS A 123 9.27 -6.52 -17.46
C LYS A 123 10.09 -7.42 -16.54
N GLY A 124 10.96 -8.20 -17.17
CA GLY A 124 11.97 -9.02 -16.49
C GLY A 124 11.46 -10.38 -15.99
N PHE A 125 12.41 -11.15 -15.46
CA PHE A 125 12.16 -12.53 -15.00
C PHE A 125 11.12 -12.60 -13.86
N LEU A 126 11.09 -11.62 -12.99
CA LEU A 126 10.13 -11.57 -11.88
C LEU A 126 8.69 -11.35 -12.35
N ALA A 127 8.48 -10.54 -13.39
CA ALA A 127 7.17 -10.37 -14.01
C ALA A 127 6.70 -11.68 -14.67
N TRP A 128 7.61 -12.40 -15.34
CA TRP A 128 7.31 -13.72 -15.89
C TRP A 128 6.94 -14.73 -14.78
N GLN A 129 7.72 -14.81 -13.70
CA GLN A 129 7.39 -15.69 -12.55
C GLN A 129 6.03 -15.36 -11.93
N ARG A 130 5.69 -14.07 -11.80
CA ARG A 130 4.37 -13.63 -11.32
C ARG A 130 3.26 -14.13 -12.25
N ARG A 131 3.38 -13.92 -13.56
CA ARG A 131 2.40 -14.40 -14.55
C ARG A 131 2.14 -15.91 -14.43
N VAL A 132 3.19 -16.72 -14.32
CA VAL A 132 3.07 -18.18 -14.16
C VAL A 132 2.35 -18.54 -12.87
N ARG A 133 2.79 -17.98 -11.75
CA ARG A 133 2.24 -18.27 -10.40
C ARG A 133 0.77 -17.85 -10.27
N TYR A 134 0.42 -16.68 -10.77
CA TYR A 134 -0.96 -16.16 -10.69
C TYR A 134 -1.90 -16.93 -11.62
N LYS A 135 -1.43 -17.31 -12.81
CA LYS A 135 -2.18 -18.20 -13.73
C LYS A 135 -2.49 -19.55 -13.08
N GLN A 136 -1.51 -20.16 -12.39
CA GLN A 136 -1.72 -21.44 -11.68
C GLN A 136 -2.74 -21.32 -10.53
N ARG A 137 -2.89 -20.14 -9.95
CA ARG A 137 -3.83 -19.87 -8.85
C ARG A 137 -5.18 -19.35 -9.32
N ASN A 138 -5.38 -19.24 -10.63
CA ASN A 138 -6.56 -18.62 -11.24
C ASN A 138 -6.89 -17.24 -10.63
N CYS A 139 -5.84 -16.44 -10.37
CA CYS A 139 -5.93 -15.14 -9.76
C CYS A 139 -5.59 -14.05 -10.78
N PRO A 140 -6.37 -12.96 -10.87
CA PRO A 140 -6.03 -11.85 -11.75
C PRO A 140 -4.66 -11.26 -11.37
N LEU A 141 -3.92 -10.77 -12.37
CA LEU A 141 -2.65 -10.10 -12.20
C LEU A 141 -2.56 -8.93 -13.16
N TYR A 142 -2.40 -7.76 -12.61
CA TYR A 142 -2.16 -6.52 -13.35
C TYR A 142 -0.72 -6.09 -13.19
N LEU A 143 -0.03 -5.90 -14.31
CA LEU A 143 1.36 -5.45 -14.37
C LEU A 143 1.43 -4.16 -15.18
N TYR A 144 2.29 -3.27 -14.77
CA TYR A 144 2.34 -1.91 -15.29
C TYR A 144 3.67 -1.65 -16.01
N SER A 145 3.60 -1.08 -17.22
CA SER A 145 4.73 -0.42 -17.85
C SER A 145 4.90 0.99 -17.26
N ARG A 146 6.07 1.60 -17.46
CA ARG A 146 6.27 2.98 -17.04
C ARG A 146 5.29 3.94 -17.72
N ASP A 147 5.06 3.74 -19.03
CA ASP A 147 4.17 4.61 -19.81
C ASP A 147 2.72 4.49 -19.35
N SER A 148 2.23 3.24 -19.13
CA SER A 148 0.88 3.03 -18.60
C SER A 148 0.71 3.61 -17.19
N LEU A 149 1.73 3.49 -16.35
CA LEU A 149 1.72 4.08 -15.02
C LEU A 149 1.62 5.61 -15.07
N VAL A 150 2.44 6.26 -15.89
CA VAL A 150 2.39 7.72 -16.08
C VAL A 150 1.02 8.15 -16.57
N GLN A 151 0.45 7.43 -17.55
CA GLN A 151 -0.89 7.73 -18.05
C GLN A 151 -1.95 7.62 -16.94
N HIS A 152 -1.92 6.55 -16.12
CA HIS A 152 -2.87 6.40 -15.00
C HIS A 152 -2.73 7.50 -13.95
N LEU A 153 -1.50 7.95 -13.66
CA LEU A 153 -1.28 9.06 -12.74
C LEU A 153 -1.80 10.40 -13.30
N GLN A 154 -1.66 10.62 -14.61
CA GLN A 154 -2.22 11.79 -15.30
C GLN A 154 -3.74 11.75 -15.30
N ASP A 155 -4.35 10.60 -15.66
CA ASP A 155 -5.80 10.41 -15.67
C ASP A 155 -6.41 10.53 -14.25
N ALA A 156 -5.67 10.14 -13.23
CA ALA A 156 -6.07 10.34 -11.82
C ALA A 156 -5.83 11.76 -11.32
N GLY A 157 -5.15 12.63 -12.08
CA GLY A 157 -4.86 14.02 -11.72
C GLY A 157 -3.78 14.20 -10.66
N CYS A 158 -2.91 13.20 -10.45
CA CYS A 158 -1.89 13.24 -9.40
C CYS A 158 -0.44 13.18 -9.90
N TYR A 159 -0.22 13.19 -11.20
CA TYR A 159 1.13 13.04 -11.78
C TYR A 159 2.12 14.09 -11.25
N GLU A 160 1.72 15.37 -11.22
CA GLU A 160 2.60 16.47 -10.77
C GLU A 160 2.97 16.39 -9.27
N MET A 161 2.19 15.67 -8.48
CA MET A 161 2.43 15.44 -7.06
C MET A 161 3.21 14.15 -6.79
N THR A 162 3.61 13.43 -7.85
CA THR A 162 4.11 12.06 -7.76
C THR A 162 5.60 11.96 -8.06
N GLU A 163 6.33 11.37 -7.14
CA GLU A 163 7.68 10.88 -7.34
C GLU A 163 7.64 9.40 -7.72
N ILE A 164 8.22 9.03 -8.87
CA ILE A 164 8.30 7.65 -9.35
C ILE A 164 9.74 7.15 -9.23
N ILE A 165 9.95 6.12 -8.43
CA ILE A 165 11.26 5.48 -8.24
C ILE A 165 11.22 4.11 -8.92
N ASP A 166 12.05 3.95 -9.96
CA ASP A 166 12.22 2.67 -10.66
C ASP A 166 12.94 1.65 -9.78
N THR A 167 12.51 0.40 -9.87
CA THR A 167 13.05 -0.69 -9.07
C THR A 167 13.17 -1.97 -9.89
N GLU A 168 13.91 -2.94 -9.40
CA GLU A 168 14.05 -4.25 -10.07
C GLU A 168 12.72 -5.01 -10.26
N ARG A 169 11.66 -4.65 -9.51
CA ARG A 169 10.37 -5.37 -9.48
C ARG A 169 9.19 -4.56 -10.01
N GLY A 170 9.41 -3.31 -10.40
CA GLY A 170 8.39 -2.37 -10.80
C GLY A 170 8.70 -0.98 -10.29
N PHE A 171 7.73 -0.33 -9.67
CA PHE A 171 7.84 1.06 -9.28
C PHE A 171 7.48 1.23 -7.80
N TYR A 172 8.16 2.15 -7.16
CA TYR A 172 7.76 2.70 -5.87
C TYR A 172 7.33 4.15 -6.08
N ILE A 173 6.15 4.50 -5.62
CA ILE A 173 5.53 5.79 -5.87
C ILE A 173 5.33 6.49 -4.54
N ILE A 174 5.62 7.77 -4.52
CA ILE A 174 5.33 8.66 -3.41
C ILE A 174 4.50 9.82 -3.95
N ILE A 175 3.28 9.98 -3.44
CA ILE A 175 2.42 11.12 -3.77
C ILE A 175 2.40 12.03 -2.55
N ARG A 176 2.70 13.33 -2.74
CA ARG A 176 2.69 14.35 -1.69
C ARG A 176 1.68 15.45 -2.05
N LYS A 177 0.73 15.65 -1.12
CA LYS A 177 -0.32 16.67 -1.25
C LYS A 177 0.10 17.99 -0.65
#